data_1522c5817f02bfac726db6947a216b8d
#
_entry.id   1522c5817f02bfac726db6947a216b8d
#
_cell.length_a   1.000
_cell.length_b   1.000
_cell.length_c   1.000
_cell.angle_alpha   90.00
_cell.angle_beta   90.00
_cell.angle_gamma   90.00
#
_symmetry.space_group_name_H-M   'P 1'
#
loop_
_entity.id
_entity.type
_entity.pdbx_description
1 polymer ?
#
loop_
_entity_poly.entity_id
_entity_poly.type
_entity_poly.pdbx_seq_one_letter_code
_entity_poly.pdbx_strand_id
1 'polypeptide(L)'
;MSSVPTYTAIDQIPVIGQPIVQAYNQLPPQVKNAIRLPLPLTTPKPGKAQHVAPAVDVQAQLDRLVADVVGRHGGRATVAVGPFTAGDNRPEPAFSTMKVPLAIAALRQDQAFYPDAEAAVTRSDNPAAHRIFGQVPAASYEGVIREAGARTTTPAGYQMGTMWTTSDQAEFASGLRCVAGHEPVLDMMGRIVDYQHWGLGRIGGARFKGGWNHHEGGHLARQFGLIPGPNGDIAVAITAHSPKGHEGSFAMLNELANGLNAMRGDLPTSRC
;
A
#
# COMPACT_ATOMS: atom_id res chain seq x y z
N MET A 1 15.31 45.71 37.17
CA MET A 1 14.58 44.54 37.70
C MET A 1 15.50 43.35 37.58
N SER A 2 16.05 42.81 38.68
CA SER A 2 16.88 41.61 38.64
C SER A 2 15.99 40.42 38.37
N SER A 3 16.25 39.67 37.28
CA SER A 3 15.58 38.43 36.98
C SER A 3 15.90 37.38 38.06
N VAL A 4 14.90 36.79 38.65
CA VAL A 4 15.07 35.66 39.57
C VAL A 4 15.66 34.50 38.77
N PRO A 5 16.77 33.90 39.17
CA PRO A 5 17.34 32.77 38.46
C PRO A 5 16.41 31.56 38.52
N THR A 6 16.10 30.96 37.37
CA THR A 6 15.28 29.77 37.25
C THR A 6 16.20 28.55 37.12
N TYR A 7 16.09 27.56 38.02
CA TYR A 7 16.86 26.33 38.00
C TYR A 7 16.00 25.18 37.45
N THR A 8 16.58 24.33 36.61
CA THR A 8 15.92 23.16 36.03
C THR A 8 16.29 21.84 36.70
N ALA A 9 17.31 21.86 37.59
CA ALA A 9 17.71 20.71 38.40
C ALA A 9 18.31 21.18 39.74
N ILE A 10 18.29 20.29 40.75
CA ILE A 10 18.75 20.61 42.11
C ILE A 10 20.26 20.88 42.15
N ASP A 11 21.06 20.15 41.41
CA ASP A 11 22.51 20.32 41.31
C ASP A 11 22.96 21.72 40.81
N GLN A 12 22.05 22.44 40.18
CA GLN A 12 22.30 23.82 39.67
C GLN A 12 22.12 24.88 40.76
N ILE A 13 21.48 24.57 41.89
CA ILE A 13 21.22 25.53 42.96
C ILE A 13 22.56 25.86 43.70
N PRO A 14 23.03 27.12 43.65
CA PRO A 14 24.28 27.46 44.29
C PRO A 14 24.28 27.13 45.80
N VAL A 15 25.44 26.70 46.34
CA VAL A 15 25.71 26.39 47.74
C VAL A 15 25.01 25.16 48.27
N ILE A 16 23.72 24.89 47.95
CA ILE A 16 22.94 23.83 48.54
C ILE A 16 22.66 22.66 47.60
N GLY A 17 22.74 22.84 46.32
CA GLY A 17 22.37 21.83 45.29
C GLY A 17 23.21 20.55 45.40
N GLN A 18 24.50 20.66 45.40
CA GLN A 18 25.41 19.52 45.49
C GLN A 18 25.29 18.74 46.81
N PRO A 19 25.27 19.41 47.98
CA PRO A 19 25.01 18.74 49.26
C PRO A 19 23.68 17.96 49.27
N ILE A 20 22.61 18.50 48.70
CA ILE A 20 21.29 17.78 48.63
C ILE A 20 21.43 16.54 47.77
N VAL A 21 22.06 16.62 46.59
CA VAL A 21 22.27 15.45 45.70
C VAL A 21 23.08 14.37 46.39
N GLN A 22 24.14 14.75 47.09
CA GLN A 22 24.97 13.78 47.86
C GLN A 22 24.19 13.13 49.00
N ALA A 23 23.44 13.88 49.79
CA ALA A 23 22.63 13.36 50.88
C ALA A 23 21.53 12.40 50.34
N TYR A 24 20.86 12.77 49.26
CA TYR A 24 19.85 11.90 48.63
C TYR A 24 20.44 10.57 48.14
N ASN A 25 21.62 10.61 47.52
CA ASN A 25 22.30 9.43 47.02
C ASN A 25 22.69 8.41 48.09
N GLN A 26 22.84 8.85 49.31
CA GLN A 26 23.17 8.01 50.48
C GLN A 26 21.93 7.38 51.12
N LEU A 27 20.69 7.75 50.76
CA LEU A 27 19.48 7.21 51.31
C LEU A 27 19.21 5.77 50.82
N PRO A 28 18.61 4.90 51.67
CA PRO A 28 18.14 3.58 51.24
C PRO A 28 17.09 3.66 50.13
N PRO A 29 17.01 2.66 49.23
CA PRO A 29 16.06 2.66 48.10
C PRO A 29 14.60 2.89 48.50
N GLN A 30 14.16 2.32 49.63
CA GLN A 30 12.78 2.45 50.17
C GLN A 30 12.47 3.91 50.52
N VAL A 31 13.43 4.64 51.06
CA VAL A 31 13.28 6.07 51.42
C VAL A 31 13.30 6.94 50.19
N LYS A 32 14.15 6.64 49.20
CA LYS A 32 14.20 7.37 47.92
C LYS A 32 12.87 7.31 47.18
N ASN A 33 12.21 6.16 47.18
CA ASN A 33 10.91 5.97 46.52
C ASN A 33 9.75 6.73 47.18
N ALA A 34 9.91 7.11 48.44
CA ALA A 34 8.90 7.87 49.20
C ALA A 34 9.07 9.41 49.06
N ILE A 35 10.23 9.87 48.61
CA ILE A 35 10.54 11.31 48.48
C ILE A 35 10.18 11.82 47.10
N ARG A 36 9.26 12.80 47.03
CA ARG A 36 8.98 13.57 45.80
C ARG A 36 9.79 14.86 45.82
N LEU A 37 10.74 14.96 44.92
CA LEU A 37 11.53 16.19 44.72
C LEU A 37 10.81 17.12 43.75
N PRO A 38 10.86 18.46 44.00
CA PRO A 38 10.22 19.44 43.11
C PRO A 38 10.96 19.62 41.78
N LEU A 39 12.25 19.24 41.72
CA LEU A 39 13.11 19.26 40.57
C LEU A 39 13.92 17.97 40.47
N PRO A 40 14.36 17.53 39.29
CA PRO A 40 15.29 16.42 39.16
C PRO A 40 16.61 16.75 39.89
N LEU A 41 17.27 15.72 40.42
CA LEU A 41 18.48 15.84 41.24
C LEU A 41 19.66 16.46 40.45
N THR A 42 19.80 16.04 39.20
CA THR A 42 20.89 16.47 38.32
C THR A 42 20.34 16.90 36.98
N THR A 43 21.00 17.85 36.37
CA THR A 43 20.74 18.19 34.97
C THR A 43 20.91 16.93 34.10
N PRO A 44 19.91 16.54 33.27
CA PRO A 44 20.10 15.45 32.35
C PRO A 44 21.36 15.73 31.51
N LYS A 45 22.36 14.85 31.60
CA LYS A 45 23.50 14.92 30.69
C LYS A 45 22.95 14.95 29.27
N PRO A 46 23.38 15.88 28.39
CA PRO A 46 22.97 15.82 27.00
C PRO A 46 23.32 14.43 26.51
N GLY A 47 22.31 13.60 26.28
CA GLY A 47 22.49 12.32 25.62
C GLY A 47 23.23 12.62 24.32
N LYS A 48 24.24 11.80 23.96
CA LYS A 48 24.79 11.84 22.60
C LYS A 48 23.58 11.88 21.70
N ALA A 49 23.47 12.91 20.85
CA ALA A 49 22.43 13.00 19.85
C ALA A 49 22.44 11.65 19.12
N GLN A 50 21.46 10.81 19.38
CA GLN A 50 21.24 9.67 18.54
C GLN A 50 20.95 10.28 17.17
N HIS A 51 21.82 10.00 16.21
CA HIS A 51 21.50 10.21 14.81
C HIS A 51 20.26 9.37 14.55
N VAL A 52 19.08 9.97 14.75
CA VAL A 52 17.84 9.42 14.19
C VAL A 52 18.06 9.55 12.70
N ALA A 53 18.26 8.42 12.03
CA ALA A 53 18.26 8.39 10.58
C ALA A 53 17.01 9.16 10.12
N PRO A 54 17.11 10.07 9.14
CA PRO A 54 15.95 10.81 8.67
C PRO A 54 14.86 9.79 8.31
N ALA A 55 13.65 10.02 8.78
CA ALA A 55 12.51 9.18 8.47
C ALA A 55 12.45 9.01 6.94
N VAL A 56 12.33 7.77 6.47
CA VAL A 56 12.28 7.48 5.04
C VAL A 56 11.06 8.18 4.45
N ASP A 57 11.28 9.05 3.49
CA ASP A 57 10.20 9.73 2.76
C ASP A 57 9.72 8.82 1.63
N VAL A 58 8.72 8.02 1.93
CA VAL A 58 8.10 7.07 0.99
C VAL A 58 7.53 7.80 -0.23
N GLN A 59 6.85 8.96 -0.04
CA GLN A 59 6.32 9.72 -1.17
C GLN A 59 7.43 10.15 -2.12
N ALA A 60 8.51 10.73 -1.61
CA ALA A 60 9.63 11.15 -2.44
C ALA A 60 10.33 9.98 -3.14
N GLN A 61 10.36 8.79 -2.54
CA GLN A 61 10.89 7.59 -3.20
C GLN A 61 10.00 7.15 -4.37
N LEU A 62 8.67 7.11 -4.18
CA LEU A 62 7.72 6.77 -5.22
C LEU A 62 7.72 7.79 -6.36
N ASP A 63 7.80 9.09 -6.03
CA ASP A 63 7.87 10.16 -7.04
C ASP A 63 9.12 10.01 -7.92
N ARG A 64 10.27 9.72 -7.33
CA ARG A 64 11.52 9.45 -8.09
C ARG A 64 11.38 8.19 -8.94
N LEU A 65 10.84 7.10 -8.40
CA LEU A 65 10.65 5.85 -9.15
C LEU A 65 9.79 6.08 -10.40
N VAL A 66 8.67 6.77 -10.27
CA VAL A 66 7.79 7.06 -11.41
C VAL A 66 8.47 8.00 -12.41
N ALA A 67 9.13 9.06 -11.93
CA ALA A 67 9.84 9.99 -12.80
C ALA A 67 10.94 9.29 -13.61
N ASP A 68 11.70 8.40 -12.99
CA ASP A 68 12.76 7.62 -13.63
C ASP A 68 12.21 6.67 -14.70
N VAL A 69 11.11 5.97 -14.41
CA VAL A 69 10.46 5.07 -15.37
C VAL A 69 9.92 5.84 -16.56
N VAL A 70 9.18 6.92 -16.31
CA VAL A 70 8.64 7.76 -17.38
C VAL A 70 9.76 8.41 -18.20
N GLY A 71 10.83 8.87 -17.53
CA GLY A 71 12.01 9.46 -18.21
C GLY A 71 12.69 8.48 -19.18
N ARG A 72 12.78 7.19 -18.81
CA ARG A 72 13.39 6.16 -19.68
C ARG A 72 12.50 5.67 -20.80
N HIS A 73 11.22 5.51 -20.54
CA HIS A 73 10.29 4.85 -21.47
C HIS A 73 9.40 5.84 -22.26
N GLY A 74 9.21 7.03 -21.73
CA GLY A 74 8.14 7.93 -22.18
C GLY A 74 6.77 7.47 -21.67
N GLY A 75 5.70 8.10 -22.13
CA GLY A 75 4.34 7.78 -21.73
C GLY A 75 3.98 8.31 -20.32
N ARG A 76 3.17 7.57 -19.60
CA ARG A 76 2.76 7.91 -18.23
C ARG A 76 2.72 6.67 -17.34
N ALA A 77 2.93 6.86 -16.06
CA ALA A 77 2.88 5.78 -15.06
C ALA A 77 2.33 6.30 -13.73
N THR A 78 1.78 5.39 -12.95
CA THR A 78 1.28 5.66 -11.60
C THR A 78 1.59 4.49 -10.68
N VAL A 79 1.96 4.82 -9.45
CA VAL A 79 2.09 3.87 -8.35
C VAL A 79 1.26 4.36 -7.17
N ALA A 80 0.55 3.46 -6.50
CA ALA A 80 -0.16 3.75 -5.26
C ALA A 80 0.08 2.66 -4.22
N VAL A 81 0.36 3.07 -2.98
CA VAL A 81 0.61 2.21 -1.82
C VAL A 81 0.10 2.92 -0.56
N GLY A 82 -0.93 2.38 0.09
CA GLY A 82 -1.54 3.04 1.25
C GLY A 82 -1.96 4.48 0.93
N PRO A 83 -1.54 5.49 1.73
CA PRO A 83 -1.88 6.88 1.48
C PRO A 83 -1.02 7.55 0.40
N PHE A 84 0.00 6.88 -0.12
CA PHE A 84 0.96 7.44 -1.06
C PHE A 84 0.57 7.15 -2.50
N THR A 85 0.64 8.17 -3.36
CA THR A 85 0.38 8.04 -4.80
C THR A 85 1.36 8.91 -5.56
N ALA A 86 2.04 8.34 -6.54
CA ALA A 86 2.99 9.04 -7.41
C ALA A 86 2.62 8.84 -8.88
N GLY A 87 2.77 9.89 -9.68
CA GLY A 87 2.49 9.89 -11.10
C GLY A 87 1.09 10.35 -11.46
N ASP A 88 0.64 10.02 -12.68
CA ASP A 88 -0.64 10.48 -13.25
C ASP A 88 -1.80 9.56 -12.83
N ASN A 89 -2.43 9.90 -11.71
CA ASN A 89 -3.51 9.11 -11.09
C ASN A 89 -4.89 9.38 -11.71
N ARG A 90 -4.96 9.64 -13.03
CA ARG A 90 -6.25 9.78 -13.70
C ARG A 90 -7.05 8.48 -13.68
N PRO A 91 -8.39 8.54 -13.77
CA PRO A 91 -9.20 7.36 -14.01
C PRO A 91 -8.86 6.72 -15.35
N GLU A 92 -8.61 5.42 -15.35
CA GLU A 92 -8.28 4.62 -16.52
C GLU A 92 -9.17 3.37 -16.57
N PRO A 93 -9.42 2.78 -17.75
CA PRO A 93 -10.20 1.54 -17.83
C PRO A 93 -9.62 0.44 -16.96
N ALA A 94 -10.47 -0.20 -16.16
CA ALA A 94 -10.09 -1.26 -15.24
C ALA A 94 -9.62 -2.54 -15.96
N PHE A 95 -10.16 -2.80 -17.14
CA PHE A 95 -9.95 -4.05 -17.88
C PHE A 95 -10.15 -5.29 -16.99
N SER A 96 -9.32 -6.28 -17.15
CA SER A 96 -9.44 -7.56 -16.42
C SER A 96 -9.19 -7.46 -14.91
N THR A 97 -8.81 -6.30 -14.37
CA THR A 97 -8.74 -6.13 -12.91
C THR A 97 -10.13 -6.20 -12.26
N MET A 98 -11.20 -5.87 -13.00
CA MET A 98 -12.59 -6.03 -12.55
C MET A 98 -13.01 -7.48 -12.32
N LYS A 99 -12.26 -8.45 -12.82
CA LYS A 99 -12.57 -9.88 -12.62
C LYS A 99 -12.42 -10.32 -11.16
N VAL A 100 -11.67 -9.57 -10.32
CA VAL A 100 -11.54 -9.88 -8.90
C VAL A 100 -12.82 -9.59 -8.12
N PRO A 101 -13.35 -8.36 -8.08
CA PRO A 101 -14.62 -8.12 -7.38
C PRO A 101 -15.78 -8.91 -8.01
N LEU A 102 -15.76 -9.13 -9.32
CA LEU A 102 -16.74 -9.96 -10.01
C LEU A 102 -16.73 -11.41 -9.51
N ALA A 103 -15.54 -12.03 -9.40
CA ALA A 103 -15.40 -13.41 -8.93
C ALA A 103 -15.85 -13.55 -7.46
N ILE A 104 -15.54 -12.59 -6.59
CA ILE A 104 -16.01 -12.59 -5.20
C ILE A 104 -17.55 -12.54 -5.17
N ALA A 105 -18.15 -11.62 -5.91
CA ALA A 105 -19.61 -11.48 -5.98
C ALA A 105 -20.27 -12.74 -6.54
N ALA A 106 -19.68 -13.36 -7.57
CA ALA A 106 -20.18 -14.60 -8.17
C ALA A 106 -20.18 -15.76 -7.17
N LEU A 107 -19.07 -15.99 -6.48
CA LEU A 107 -18.94 -17.05 -5.49
C LEU A 107 -19.83 -16.85 -4.26
N ARG A 108 -20.13 -15.59 -3.90
CA ARG A 108 -21.14 -15.29 -2.87
C ARG A 108 -22.55 -15.66 -3.31
N GLN A 109 -22.85 -15.48 -4.60
CA GLN A 109 -24.16 -15.77 -5.15
C GLN A 109 -24.37 -17.29 -5.31
N ASP A 110 -23.39 -17.98 -5.93
CA ASP A 110 -23.43 -19.43 -6.15
C ASP A 110 -22.00 -19.99 -6.33
N GLN A 111 -21.65 -21.01 -5.56
CA GLN A 111 -20.37 -21.70 -5.68
C GLN A 111 -20.19 -22.45 -7.02
N ALA A 112 -21.27 -22.67 -7.77
CA ALA A 112 -21.21 -23.23 -9.13
C ALA A 112 -20.42 -22.33 -10.10
N PHE A 113 -20.24 -21.05 -9.80
CA PHE A 113 -19.38 -20.15 -10.56
C PHE A 113 -17.87 -20.40 -10.37
N TYR A 114 -17.46 -21.30 -9.46
CA TYR A 114 -16.03 -21.49 -9.16
C TYR A 114 -15.16 -21.74 -10.40
N PRO A 115 -15.51 -22.62 -11.36
CA PRO A 115 -14.70 -22.86 -12.56
C PRO A 115 -14.54 -21.60 -13.43
N ASP A 116 -15.59 -20.82 -13.59
CA ASP A 116 -15.55 -19.57 -14.34
C ASP A 116 -14.77 -18.47 -13.60
N ALA A 117 -14.94 -18.35 -12.29
CA ALA A 117 -14.19 -17.43 -11.46
C ALA A 117 -12.69 -17.74 -11.51
N GLU A 118 -12.32 -19.02 -11.37
CA GLU A 118 -10.94 -19.46 -11.46
C GLU A 118 -10.32 -19.14 -12.83
N ALA A 119 -11.03 -19.48 -13.91
CA ALA A 119 -10.57 -19.17 -15.27
C ALA A 119 -10.42 -17.65 -15.50
N ALA A 120 -11.41 -16.87 -15.06
CA ALA A 120 -11.42 -15.42 -15.19
C ALA A 120 -10.27 -14.75 -14.43
N VAL A 121 -9.95 -15.22 -13.22
CA VAL A 121 -8.90 -14.63 -12.39
C VAL A 121 -7.53 -15.16 -12.80
N THR A 122 -7.32 -16.47 -12.86
CA THR A 122 -5.98 -17.06 -13.06
C THR A 122 -5.45 -16.91 -14.48
N ARG A 123 -6.30 -17.04 -15.49
CA ARG A 123 -5.94 -16.96 -16.92
C ARG A 123 -6.46 -15.71 -17.62
N SER A 124 -7.18 -14.87 -16.88
CA SER A 124 -7.85 -13.69 -17.45
C SER A 124 -8.83 -14.03 -18.58
N ASP A 125 -9.49 -15.20 -18.49
CA ASP A 125 -10.42 -15.70 -19.48
C ASP A 125 -11.62 -14.77 -19.64
N ASN A 126 -11.81 -14.21 -20.85
CA ASN A 126 -12.92 -13.29 -21.13
C ASN A 126 -14.26 -14.02 -21.28
N PRO A 127 -14.36 -15.15 -22.01
CA PRO A 127 -15.59 -15.94 -22.07
C PRO A 127 -16.13 -16.32 -20.68
N ALA A 128 -15.26 -16.78 -19.77
CA ALA A 128 -15.66 -17.10 -18.39
C ALA A 128 -16.18 -15.86 -17.64
N ALA A 129 -15.45 -14.75 -17.71
CA ALA A 129 -15.90 -13.50 -17.11
C ALA A 129 -17.24 -13.01 -17.68
N HIS A 130 -17.45 -13.13 -18.97
CA HIS A 130 -18.72 -12.73 -19.61
C HIS A 130 -19.90 -13.58 -19.16
N ARG A 131 -19.71 -14.90 -18.94
CA ARG A 131 -20.76 -15.74 -18.37
C ARG A 131 -21.17 -15.28 -16.97
N ILE A 132 -20.19 -14.89 -16.16
CA ILE A 132 -20.47 -14.34 -14.83
C ILE A 132 -21.16 -12.96 -14.92
N PHE A 133 -20.66 -12.04 -15.74
CA PHE A 133 -21.27 -10.71 -15.92
C PHE A 133 -22.72 -10.79 -16.38
N GLY A 134 -23.10 -11.82 -17.17
CA GLY A 134 -24.46 -12.04 -17.61
C GLY A 134 -25.42 -12.52 -16.51
N GLN A 135 -24.91 -12.97 -15.36
CA GLN A 135 -25.70 -13.61 -14.30
C GLN A 135 -25.55 -12.92 -12.93
N VAL A 136 -24.49 -12.16 -12.71
CA VAL A 136 -24.23 -11.46 -11.46
C VAL A 136 -24.62 -9.99 -11.60
N PRO A 137 -25.55 -9.48 -10.80
CA PRO A 137 -25.95 -8.07 -10.86
C PRO A 137 -24.77 -7.12 -10.60
N ALA A 138 -24.71 -6.00 -11.32
CA ALA A 138 -23.67 -5.00 -11.16
C ALA A 138 -23.53 -4.51 -9.71
N ALA A 139 -24.66 -4.29 -9.02
CA ALA A 139 -24.68 -3.89 -7.62
C ALA A 139 -23.93 -4.85 -6.68
N SER A 140 -23.83 -6.14 -7.03
CA SER A 140 -23.16 -7.15 -6.21
C SER A 140 -21.62 -6.94 -6.21
N TYR A 141 -20.98 -6.82 -7.38
CA TYR A 141 -19.53 -6.60 -7.44
C TYR A 141 -19.13 -5.14 -7.13
N GLU A 142 -20.00 -4.17 -7.39
CA GLU A 142 -19.82 -2.80 -6.89
C GLU A 142 -19.91 -2.76 -5.35
N GLY A 143 -20.78 -3.59 -4.76
CA GLY A 143 -20.85 -3.81 -3.32
C GLY A 143 -19.54 -4.32 -2.75
N VAL A 144 -18.90 -5.29 -3.40
CA VAL A 144 -17.56 -5.81 -3.04
C VAL A 144 -16.50 -4.70 -3.06
N ILE A 145 -16.51 -3.84 -4.10
CA ILE A 145 -15.57 -2.72 -4.20
C ILE A 145 -15.76 -1.74 -3.04
N ARG A 146 -16.99 -1.39 -2.72
CA ARG A 146 -17.30 -0.49 -1.59
C ARG A 146 -16.99 -1.11 -0.23
N GLU A 147 -17.24 -2.41 -0.05
CA GLU A 147 -16.90 -3.15 1.18
C GLU A 147 -15.39 -3.14 1.44
N ALA A 148 -14.57 -3.25 0.39
CA ALA A 148 -13.13 -3.07 0.46
C ALA A 148 -12.67 -1.63 0.70
N GLY A 149 -13.58 -0.66 0.76
CA GLY A 149 -13.29 0.76 1.01
C GLY A 149 -12.99 1.58 -0.24
N ALA A 150 -13.02 0.97 -1.41
CA ALA A 150 -12.74 1.64 -2.67
C ALA A 150 -14.00 2.19 -3.35
N ARG A 151 -13.79 3.08 -4.32
CA ARG A 151 -14.84 3.68 -5.15
C ARG A 151 -14.38 3.70 -6.59
N THR A 152 -15.26 3.37 -7.52
CA THR A 152 -14.99 3.49 -8.94
C THR A 152 -15.87 4.57 -9.57
N THR A 153 -15.39 5.17 -10.64
CA THR A 153 -16.23 5.93 -11.54
C THR A 153 -16.79 4.94 -12.57
N THR A 154 -17.98 4.42 -12.32
CA THR A 154 -18.56 3.35 -13.12
C THR A 154 -19.46 3.92 -14.21
N PRO A 155 -19.08 3.82 -15.49
CA PRO A 155 -20.03 4.03 -16.58
C PRO A 155 -21.05 2.90 -16.59
N ALA A 156 -22.25 3.19 -17.05
CA ALA A 156 -23.25 2.17 -17.31
C ALA A 156 -22.72 1.19 -18.38
N GLY A 157 -22.91 -0.11 -18.18
CA GLY A 157 -22.65 -1.12 -19.19
C GLY A 157 -21.48 -2.05 -18.89
N TYR A 158 -20.49 -2.10 -19.78
CA TYR A 158 -19.44 -3.11 -19.73
C TYR A 158 -18.46 -2.89 -18.57
N GLN A 159 -18.35 -3.82 -17.67
CA GLN A 159 -17.68 -3.70 -16.39
C GLN A 159 -16.16 -3.62 -16.50
N MET A 160 -15.54 -4.21 -17.52
CA MET A 160 -14.11 -4.06 -17.79
C MET A 160 -13.75 -2.68 -18.33
N GLY A 161 -14.73 -1.91 -18.82
CA GLY A 161 -14.60 -0.50 -19.18
C GLY A 161 -14.79 0.46 -18.01
N THR A 162 -15.06 -0.04 -16.79
CA THR A 162 -15.17 0.78 -15.59
C THR A 162 -13.92 1.61 -15.39
N MET A 163 -14.09 2.92 -15.21
CA MET A 163 -12.97 3.82 -14.96
C MET A 163 -12.54 3.73 -13.48
N TRP A 164 -11.25 3.56 -13.25
CA TRP A 164 -10.73 3.33 -11.91
C TRP A 164 -9.35 3.97 -11.76
N THR A 165 -9.14 4.80 -10.74
CA THR A 165 -7.82 5.37 -10.44
C THR A 165 -6.90 4.31 -9.85
N THR A 166 -5.59 4.51 -9.98
CA THR A 166 -4.59 3.60 -9.39
C THR A 166 -4.64 3.65 -7.87
N SER A 167 -4.83 4.84 -7.29
CA SER A 167 -4.96 5.01 -5.83
C SER A 167 -6.17 4.25 -5.27
N ASP A 168 -7.31 4.32 -5.94
CA ASP A 168 -8.52 3.63 -5.49
C ASP A 168 -8.43 2.11 -5.68
N GLN A 169 -7.65 1.63 -6.66
CA GLN A 169 -7.30 0.20 -6.76
C GLN A 169 -6.38 -0.28 -5.63
N ALA A 170 -5.44 0.56 -5.19
CA ALA A 170 -4.61 0.24 -4.02
C ALA A 170 -5.45 0.19 -2.74
N GLU A 171 -6.44 1.10 -2.62
CA GLU A 171 -7.41 1.07 -1.51
C GLU A 171 -8.26 -0.21 -1.53
N PHE A 172 -8.74 -0.63 -2.71
CA PHE A 172 -9.42 -1.92 -2.88
C PHE A 172 -8.54 -3.08 -2.43
N ALA A 173 -7.28 -3.12 -2.87
CA ALA A 173 -6.33 -4.15 -2.46
C ALA A 173 -6.10 -4.15 -0.94
N SER A 174 -6.00 -2.97 -0.32
CA SER A 174 -5.79 -2.80 1.12
C SER A 174 -6.94 -3.37 1.97
N GLY A 175 -8.17 -3.24 1.48
CA GLY A 175 -9.35 -3.79 2.15
C GLY A 175 -9.78 -5.17 1.68
N LEU A 176 -9.08 -5.79 0.75
CA LEU A 176 -9.52 -7.03 0.12
C LEU A 176 -9.73 -8.17 1.13
N ARG A 177 -8.88 -8.28 2.14
CA ARG A 177 -9.03 -9.29 3.21
C ARG A 177 -10.15 -9.00 4.21
N CYS A 178 -10.67 -7.76 4.26
CA CYS A 178 -11.86 -7.43 5.02
C CYS A 178 -13.16 -7.86 4.33
N VAL A 179 -13.10 -8.15 3.04
CA VAL A 179 -14.27 -8.51 2.23
C VAL A 179 -14.67 -9.95 2.50
N ALA A 180 -15.90 -10.20 2.89
CA ALA A 180 -16.39 -11.58 3.12
C ALA A 180 -16.25 -12.42 1.84
N GLY A 181 -15.81 -13.67 1.95
CA GLY A 181 -15.65 -14.59 0.82
C GLY A 181 -14.51 -14.23 -0.15
N HIS A 182 -13.53 -13.46 0.30
CA HIS A 182 -12.35 -13.11 -0.50
C HIS A 182 -11.37 -14.27 -0.70
N GLU A 183 -11.35 -15.25 0.22
CA GLU A 183 -10.30 -16.26 0.35
C GLU A 183 -10.06 -17.06 -0.93
N PRO A 184 -11.09 -17.64 -1.59
CA PRO A 184 -10.86 -18.40 -2.82
C PRO A 184 -10.30 -17.54 -3.94
N VAL A 185 -10.76 -16.29 -4.05
CA VAL A 185 -10.31 -15.38 -5.11
C VAL A 185 -8.90 -14.87 -4.84
N LEU A 186 -8.57 -14.61 -3.59
CA LEU A 186 -7.21 -14.25 -3.19
C LEU A 186 -6.21 -15.40 -3.42
N ASP A 187 -6.65 -16.64 -3.24
CA ASP A 187 -5.88 -17.83 -3.62
C ASP A 187 -5.67 -17.90 -5.15
N MET A 188 -6.72 -17.67 -5.95
CA MET A 188 -6.62 -17.58 -7.41
C MET A 188 -5.64 -16.50 -7.85
N MET A 189 -5.62 -15.33 -7.17
CA MET A 189 -4.65 -14.25 -7.43
C MET A 189 -3.19 -14.66 -7.17
N GLY A 190 -2.95 -15.66 -6.34
CA GLY A 190 -1.64 -16.28 -6.10
C GLY A 190 -1.25 -17.34 -7.13
N ARG A 191 -2.16 -17.70 -8.05
CA ARG A 191 -1.99 -18.77 -9.06
C ARG A 191 -2.17 -18.26 -10.49
N ILE A 192 -1.82 -16.99 -10.73
CA ILE A 192 -1.84 -16.41 -12.08
C ILE A 192 -0.90 -17.21 -12.99
N VAL A 193 -1.29 -17.43 -14.22
CA VAL A 193 -0.50 -18.17 -15.22
C VAL A 193 0.79 -17.43 -15.58
N ASP A 194 1.87 -18.18 -15.87
CA ASP A 194 3.23 -17.67 -16.02
C ASP A 194 3.38 -16.55 -17.06
N TYR A 195 2.68 -16.63 -18.18
CA TYR A 195 2.75 -15.61 -19.22
C TYR A 195 2.19 -14.23 -18.81
N GLN A 196 1.54 -14.14 -17.64
CA GLN A 196 1.08 -12.89 -17.03
C GLN A 196 1.94 -12.44 -15.84
N HIS A 197 3.08 -13.08 -15.58
CA HIS A 197 4.00 -12.73 -14.50
C HIS A 197 4.91 -11.53 -14.84
N TRP A 198 4.33 -10.50 -15.46
CA TRP A 198 4.94 -9.17 -15.58
C TRP A 198 4.54 -8.28 -14.39
N GLY A 199 5.22 -7.15 -14.19
CA GLY A 199 4.93 -6.24 -13.08
C GLY A 199 4.99 -6.91 -11.72
N LEU A 200 3.90 -6.86 -10.94
CA LEU A 200 3.82 -7.45 -9.60
C LEU A 200 4.06 -8.97 -9.59
N GLY A 201 3.78 -9.66 -10.70
CA GLY A 201 4.05 -11.09 -10.83
C GLY A 201 5.54 -11.47 -10.75
N ARG A 202 6.44 -10.50 -10.83
CA ARG A 202 7.89 -10.70 -10.63
C ARG A 202 8.29 -10.75 -9.16
N ILE A 203 7.40 -10.38 -8.25
CA ILE A 203 7.63 -10.39 -6.80
C ILE A 203 7.16 -11.72 -6.24
N GLY A 204 8.09 -12.51 -5.70
CA GLY A 204 7.75 -13.82 -5.13
C GLY A 204 6.67 -13.72 -4.04
N GLY A 205 5.65 -14.55 -4.15
CA GLY A 205 4.51 -14.58 -3.23
C GLY A 205 3.46 -13.49 -3.43
N ALA A 206 3.59 -12.66 -4.47
CA ALA A 206 2.58 -11.67 -4.79
C ALA A 206 1.24 -12.35 -5.18
N ARG A 207 0.14 -11.75 -4.73
CA ARG A 207 -1.23 -12.08 -5.12
C ARG A 207 -1.78 -10.90 -5.90
N PHE A 208 -1.98 -11.03 -7.19
CA PHE A 208 -2.24 -9.89 -8.06
C PHE A 208 -3.25 -10.21 -9.16
N LYS A 209 -3.78 -9.15 -9.79
CA LYS A 209 -4.54 -9.27 -11.04
C LYS A 209 -4.15 -8.17 -12.00
N GLY A 210 -3.90 -8.55 -13.24
CA GLY A 210 -3.61 -7.64 -14.34
C GLY A 210 -4.81 -7.36 -15.24
N GLY A 211 -4.72 -6.20 -15.91
CA GLY A 211 -5.61 -5.80 -16.99
C GLY A 211 -4.83 -4.95 -17.99
N TRP A 212 -5.05 -5.15 -19.29
CA TRP A 212 -4.33 -4.45 -20.34
C TRP A 212 -5.11 -4.42 -21.66
N ASN A 213 -4.90 -3.40 -22.45
CA ASN A 213 -5.40 -3.29 -23.82
C ASN A 213 -4.77 -2.08 -24.56
N HIS A 214 -5.06 -1.98 -25.86
CA HIS A 214 -4.87 -0.72 -26.58
C HIS A 214 -5.70 0.39 -25.93
N HIS A 215 -5.09 1.57 -25.78
CA HIS A 215 -5.74 2.72 -25.19
C HIS A 215 -5.03 4.02 -25.61
N GLU A 216 -5.79 5.04 -26.03
CA GLU A 216 -5.28 6.40 -26.35
C GLU A 216 -4.03 6.40 -27.25
N GLY A 217 -4.06 5.67 -28.36
CA GLY A 217 -2.94 5.62 -29.32
C GLY A 217 -1.69 4.87 -28.86
N GLY A 218 -1.79 4.17 -27.72
CA GLY A 218 -0.73 3.34 -27.15
C GLY A 218 -1.29 2.06 -26.55
N HIS A 219 -0.66 1.62 -25.47
CA HIS A 219 -1.07 0.44 -24.72
C HIS A 219 -1.06 0.75 -23.22
N LEU A 220 -2.18 0.51 -22.57
CA LEU A 220 -2.35 0.62 -21.13
C LEU A 220 -2.27 -0.76 -20.50
N ALA A 221 -1.45 -0.88 -19.47
CA ALA A 221 -1.40 -2.05 -18.60
C ALA A 221 -1.46 -1.61 -17.14
N ARG A 222 -2.13 -2.38 -16.32
CA ARG A 222 -2.28 -2.11 -14.89
C ARG A 222 -2.37 -3.40 -14.08
N GLN A 223 -1.96 -3.31 -12.83
CA GLN A 223 -2.09 -4.39 -11.84
C GLN A 223 -2.39 -3.81 -10.47
N PHE A 224 -3.12 -4.55 -9.68
CA PHE A 224 -3.20 -4.35 -8.24
C PHE A 224 -3.05 -5.67 -7.52
N GLY A 225 -2.70 -5.62 -6.25
CA GLY A 225 -2.59 -6.82 -5.43
C GLY A 225 -1.91 -6.60 -4.09
N LEU A 226 -1.55 -7.70 -3.49
CA LEU A 226 -0.84 -7.79 -2.23
C LEU A 226 0.55 -8.36 -2.48
N ILE A 227 1.59 -7.67 -2.02
CA ILE A 227 2.96 -8.17 -2.05
C ILE A 227 3.42 -8.47 -0.61
N PRO A 228 4.23 -9.53 -0.38
CA PRO A 228 4.72 -9.82 0.94
C PRO A 228 5.65 -8.72 1.45
N GLY A 229 5.40 -8.20 2.63
CA GLY A 229 6.26 -7.28 3.35
C GLY A 229 6.77 -7.89 4.67
N PRO A 230 7.74 -7.24 5.35
CA PRO A 230 8.32 -7.75 6.58
C PRO A 230 7.33 -7.79 7.75
N ASN A 231 6.31 -6.92 7.72
CA ASN A 231 5.33 -6.77 8.80
C ASN A 231 3.91 -7.20 8.39
N GLY A 232 3.74 -7.83 7.22
CA GLY A 232 2.47 -8.25 6.65
C GLY A 232 2.36 -7.87 5.18
N ASP A 233 1.22 -8.15 4.57
CA ASP A 233 0.98 -7.81 3.17
C ASP A 233 0.96 -6.29 2.95
N ILE A 234 1.51 -5.86 1.83
CA ILE A 234 1.51 -4.48 1.35
C ILE A 234 0.56 -4.41 0.16
N ALA A 235 -0.46 -3.59 0.25
CA ALA A 235 -1.40 -3.36 -0.83
C ALA A 235 -0.83 -2.35 -1.83
N VAL A 236 -0.77 -2.74 -3.10
CA VAL A 236 -0.17 -1.93 -4.17
C VAL A 236 -1.04 -1.93 -5.41
N ALA A 237 -0.99 -0.83 -6.15
CA ALA A 237 -1.48 -0.76 -7.51
C ALA A 237 -0.49 0.01 -8.40
N ILE A 238 -0.32 -0.45 -9.62
CA ILE A 238 0.57 0.13 -10.62
C ILE A 238 -0.13 0.22 -11.97
N THR A 239 0.08 1.31 -12.68
CA THR A 239 -0.47 1.55 -14.01
C THR A 239 0.61 2.15 -14.91
N ALA A 240 0.67 1.74 -16.16
CA ALA A 240 1.55 2.31 -17.16
C ALA A 240 0.86 2.37 -18.52
N HIS A 241 0.97 3.53 -19.18
CA HIS A 241 0.59 3.73 -20.58
C HIS A 241 1.84 4.02 -21.39
N SER A 242 2.08 3.22 -22.41
CA SER A 242 3.25 3.36 -23.28
C SER A 242 2.85 3.62 -24.73
N PRO A 243 3.41 4.65 -25.37
CA PRO A 243 3.25 4.84 -26.82
C PRO A 243 4.01 3.77 -27.62
N LYS A 244 4.92 3.02 -26.99
CA LYS A 244 5.67 1.92 -27.59
C LYS A 244 4.91 0.58 -27.59
N GLY A 245 3.62 0.61 -27.27
CA GLY A 245 2.76 -0.56 -27.31
C GLY A 245 2.90 -1.49 -26.11
N HIS A 246 2.47 -2.72 -26.28
CA HIS A 246 2.36 -3.76 -25.28
C HIS A 246 3.66 -4.01 -24.48
N GLU A 247 4.76 -4.26 -25.18
CA GLU A 247 6.06 -4.53 -24.52
C GLU A 247 6.54 -3.32 -23.71
N GLY A 248 6.30 -2.10 -24.21
CA GLY A 248 6.67 -0.87 -23.51
C GLY A 248 5.94 -0.70 -22.19
N SER A 249 4.62 -0.93 -22.16
CA SER A 249 3.85 -0.82 -20.92
C SER A 249 4.24 -1.89 -19.89
N PHE A 250 4.51 -3.12 -20.34
CA PHE A 250 4.96 -4.19 -19.45
C PHE A 250 6.37 -3.95 -18.91
N ALA A 251 7.28 -3.41 -19.72
CA ALA A 251 8.61 -3.03 -19.26
C ALA A 251 8.53 -1.96 -18.16
N MET A 252 7.67 -0.95 -18.33
CA MET A 252 7.43 0.08 -17.31
C MET A 252 6.90 -0.54 -16.02
N LEU A 253 5.90 -1.43 -16.09
CA LEU A 253 5.35 -2.11 -14.90
C LEU A 253 6.38 -3.01 -14.21
N ASN A 254 7.27 -3.66 -14.97
CA ASN A 254 8.38 -4.44 -14.41
C ASN A 254 9.32 -3.57 -13.58
N GLU A 255 9.67 -2.38 -14.07
CA GLU A 255 10.54 -1.46 -13.34
C GLU A 255 9.86 -0.88 -12.11
N LEU A 256 8.58 -0.51 -12.20
CA LEU A 256 7.80 -0.08 -11.04
C LEU A 256 7.74 -1.16 -9.95
N ALA A 257 7.48 -2.41 -10.34
CA ALA A 257 7.44 -3.53 -9.41
C ALA A 257 8.81 -3.82 -8.76
N ASN A 258 9.89 -3.73 -9.53
CA ASN A 258 11.25 -3.86 -9.01
C ASN A 258 11.56 -2.77 -7.96
N GLY A 259 11.18 -1.51 -8.23
CA GLY A 259 11.33 -0.41 -7.29
C GLY A 259 10.53 -0.62 -6.00
N LEU A 260 9.26 -1.02 -6.13
CA LEU A 260 8.42 -1.36 -4.97
C LEU A 260 9.03 -2.49 -4.14
N ASN A 261 9.53 -3.54 -4.79
CA ASN A 261 10.17 -4.66 -4.10
C ASN A 261 11.45 -4.24 -3.36
N ALA A 262 12.22 -3.32 -3.92
CA ALA A 262 13.42 -2.79 -3.29
C ALA A 262 13.12 -1.98 -2.02
N MET A 263 12.03 -1.20 -2.02
CA MET A 263 11.63 -0.35 -0.89
C MET A 263 10.58 -0.97 0.03
N ARG A 264 10.21 -2.24 -0.16
CA ARG A 264 9.09 -2.88 0.58
C ARG A 264 9.22 -2.86 2.11
N GLY A 265 10.44 -2.71 2.62
CA GLY A 265 10.69 -2.56 4.06
C GLY A 265 10.15 -1.26 4.67
N ASP A 266 9.98 -0.23 3.84
CA ASP A 266 9.54 1.10 4.24
C ASP A 266 8.05 1.34 3.93
N LEU A 267 7.42 0.44 3.16
CA LEU A 267 6.05 0.61 2.71
C LEU A 267 5.04 0.22 3.80
N PRO A 268 3.88 0.91 3.87
CA PRO A 268 2.84 0.59 4.83
C PRO A 268 2.17 -0.75 4.50
N THR A 269 1.78 -1.48 5.54
CA THR A 269 0.98 -2.71 5.40
C THR A 269 -0.45 -2.41 4.98
N SER A 270 -1.11 -3.41 4.39
CA SER A 270 -2.54 -3.35 4.07
C SER A 270 -3.37 -3.18 5.34
N ARG A 271 -4.59 -2.63 5.19
CA ARG A 271 -5.54 -2.40 6.30
C ARG A 271 -6.02 -3.70 6.93
N CYS A 272 -6.21 -4.72 6.16
CA CYS A 272 -6.57 -6.07 6.52
C CYS A 272 -5.57 -7.04 5.90
#